data_03869bc16d947f396208f402c0479433
#
_entry.id   03869bc16d947f396208f402c0479433
#
_cell.length_a   1.000
_cell.length_b   1.000
_cell.length_c   1.000
_cell.angle_alpha   90.00
_cell.angle_beta   90.00
_cell.angle_gamma   90.00
#
_symmetry.space_group_name_H-M   'P 1'
#
loop_
_entity.id
_entity.type
_entity.pdbx_description
1 polymer ?
#
loop_
_entity_poly.entity_id
_entity_poly.type
_entity_poly.pdbx_seq_one_letter_code
_entity_poly.pdbx_strand_id
1 'polypeptide(L)'
;MKFAKYALASAAAAGLAFAALTALPTFAKEMTVMVGGAPMFPFKNIIQNAVNSKDHTTLVAAVKAADLVDTLSGKGPFTVFAPTNDAFAKLPAGTVETLLKPENKTQLTQVLTYHVVPGRITASDLTAMINKGGGKAMLKTVEGEDLSFGMKDGAIWVWDAKGDSAKITIKNVLQSNGVIHVIDTVLLPS
;
A
#
# COMPACT_ATOMS: atom_id res chain seq x y z
N MET A 1 -40.85 -8.30 77.72
CA MET A 1 -39.70 -7.95 78.59
C MET A 1 -38.43 -7.90 77.72
N LYS A 2 -37.74 -6.78 77.84
CA LYS A 2 -36.29 -6.50 77.57
C LYS A 2 -35.90 -6.36 76.09
N PHE A 3 -35.82 -5.11 75.57
CA PHE A 3 -34.72 -4.19 75.40
C PHE A 3 -33.66 -4.68 74.41
N ALA A 4 -33.58 -4.09 73.28
CA ALA A 4 -32.80 -2.97 72.74
C ALA A 4 -31.27 -3.26 72.74
N LYS A 5 -30.68 -3.06 71.62
CA LYS A 5 -29.54 -2.13 71.45
C LYS A 5 -29.17 -1.93 69.95
N TYR A 6 -29.23 -0.70 69.58
CA TYR A 6 -28.71 -0.17 68.32
C TYR A 6 -27.19 -0.22 68.34
N ALA A 7 -26.55 -0.55 67.21
CA ALA A 7 -25.19 -0.16 66.97
C ALA A 7 -25.09 0.37 65.55
N LEU A 8 -24.88 1.68 65.44
CA LEU A 8 -24.42 2.35 64.24
C LEU A 8 -23.02 1.84 63.89
N ALA A 9 -22.79 1.49 62.64
CA ALA A 9 -21.47 1.38 62.09
C ALA A 9 -21.42 2.12 60.75
N SER A 10 -20.53 3.05 60.69
CA SER A 10 -20.25 4.08 59.70
C SER A 10 -20.04 3.56 58.30
N ALA A 11 -20.62 4.25 57.32
CA ALA A 11 -20.34 4.12 55.89
C ALA A 11 -18.92 4.65 55.62
N ALA A 12 -18.02 3.78 55.17
CA ALA A 12 -16.81 4.16 54.48
C ALA A 12 -17.06 4.14 52.96
N ALA A 13 -17.22 5.31 52.38
CA ALA A 13 -17.26 5.47 50.96
C ALA A 13 -15.85 5.25 50.36
N ALA A 14 -15.59 4.06 49.84
CA ALA A 14 -14.42 3.81 49.02
C ALA A 14 -14.71 4.29 47.61
N GLY A 15 -14.18 5.45 47.24
CA GLY A 15 -14.19 5.96 45.90
C GLY A 15 -13.36 5.06 44.96
N LEU A 16 -14.02 4.31 44.12
CA LEU A 16 -13.42 3.63 42.98
C LEU A 16 -13.12 4.68 41.90
N ALA A 17 -11.87 5.16 41.90
CA ALA A 17 -11.32 5.90 40.78
C ALA A 17 -11.24 4.94 39.61
N PHE A 18 -12.19 5.02 38.67
CA PHE A 18 -12.12 4.40 37.35
C PHE A 18 -11.01 5.13 36.57
N ALA A 19 -9.78 4.62 36.66
CA ALA A 19 -8.76 4.94 35.68
C ALA A 19 -9.23 4.34 34.34
N ALA A 20 -9.84 5.16 33.49
CA ALA A 20 -10.09 4.83 32.11
C ALA A 20 -8.74 4.68 31.42
N LEU A 21 -8.19 3.46 31.48
CA LEU A 21 -7.07 3.06 30.66
C LEU A 21 -7.60 3.03 29.21
N THR A 22 -7.38 4.12 28.48
CA THR A 22 -7.63 4.16 27.04
C THR A 22 -6.64 3.20 26.39
N ALA A 23 -7.02 1.92 26.30
CA ALA A 23 -6.36 0.96 25.47
C ALA A 23 -6.50 1.46 24.02
N LEU A 24 -5.47 2.08 23.48
CA LEU A 24 -5.33 2.29 22.05
C LEU A 24 -5.47 0.92 21.39
N PRO A 25 -6.25 0.80 20.33
CA PRO A 25 -6.50 -0.49 19.70
C PRO A 25 -5.19 -1.09 19.21
N THR A 26 -4.72 -2.10 19.88
CA THR A 26 -3.51 -2.88 19.56
C THR A 26 -3.55 -3.45 18.13
N PHE A 27 -4.73 -3.59 17.56
CA PHE A 27 -4.95 -4.08 16.20
C PHE A 27 -4.34 -3.19 15.09
N ALA A 28 -4.20 -1.88 15.33
CA ALA A 28 -3.60 -0.98 14.33
C ALA A 28 -2.08 -1.19 14.21
N LYS A 29 -1.42 -1.71 15.23
CA LYS A 29 0.04 -1.92 15.23
C LYS A 29 0.44 -3.21 14.49
N GLU A 30 -0.41 -4.24 14.52
CA GLU A 30 -0.13 -5.54 13.88
C GLU A 30 -0.29 -5.51 12.35
N MET A 31 -1.05 -4.56 11.81
CA MET A 31 -1.27 -4.41 10.36
C MET A 31 -0.38 -3.35 9.71
N THR A 32 0.50 -2.72 10.48
CA THR A 32 1.36 -1.65 9.99
C THR A 32 2.63 -2.24 9.37
N VAL A 33 2.84 -1.98 8.08
CA VAL A 33 4.05 -2.38 7.35
C VAL A 33 4.98 -1.18 7.25
N MET A 34 6.28 -1.40 7.51
CA MET A 34 7.30 -0.37 7.33
C MET A 34 7.75 -0.33 5.88
N VAL A 35 7.73 0.85 5.27
CA VAL A 35 8.20 1.07 3.88
C VAL A 35 9.00 2.38 3.84
N GLY A 36 10.24 2.29 3.39
CA GLY A 36 11.14 3.46 3.31
C GLY A 36 11.34 4.16 4.67
N GLY A 37 11.40 3.38 5.75
CA GLY A 37 11.58 3.89 7.11
C GLY A 37 10.33 4.53 7.74
N ALA A 38 9.18 4.50 7.05
CA ALA A 38 7.93 5.05 7.57
C ALA A 38 6.86 3.97 7.76
N PRO A 39 6.03 4.07 8.82
CA PRO A 39 4.91 3.17 9.02
C PRO A 39 3.77 3.49 8.04
N MET A 40 3.25 2.47 7.36
CA MET A 40 2.10 2.55 6.47
C MET A 40 0.84 2.13 7.20
N PHE A 41 -0.09 3.03 7.35
CA PHE A 41 -1.30 2.81 8.14
C PHE A 41 -2.48 2.40 7.26
N PRO A 42 -3.19 1.31 7.56
CA PRO A 42 -4.29 0.80 6.73
C PRO A 42 -5.52 1.72 6.68
N PHE A 43 -5.63 2.68 7.60
CA PHE A 43 -6.70 3.69 7.60
C PHE A 43 -6.37 4.95 6.77
N LYS A 44 -5.14 5.08 6.28
CA LYS A 44 -4.72 6.11 5.33
C LYS A 44 -4.84 5.63 3.89
N ASN A 45 -5.08 6.54 2.94
CA ASN A 45 -5.09 6.20 1.53
C ASN A 45 -3.67 6.04 0.97
N ILE A 46 -3.57 5.57 -0.28
CA ILE A 46 -2.31 5.30 -0.97
C ILE A 46 -1.39 6.52 -0.95
N ILE A 47 -1.89 7.70 -1.28
CA ILE A 47 -1.08 8.93 -1.33
C ILE A 47 -0.64 9.39 0.05
N GLN A 48 -1.55 9.36 1.05
CA GLN A 48 -1.26 9.76 2.43
C GLN A 48 -0.16 8.92 3.09
N ASN A 49 0.00 7.67 2.66
CA ASN A 49 1.08 6.81 3.11
C ASN A 49 2.34 6.99 2.25
N ALA A 50 2.21 6.98 0.93
CA ALA A 50 3.35 7.03 0.02
C ALA A 50 4.24 8.27 0.22
N VAL A 51 3.65 9.42 0.55
CA VAL A 51 4.42 10.67 0.79
C VAL A 51 5.34 10.61 2.01
N ASN A 52 5.15 9.65 2.90
CA ASN A 52 6.01 9.46 4.08
C ASN A 52 7.17 8.48 3.81
N SER A 53 7.13 7.75 2.71
CA SER A 53 8.16 6.77 2.36
C SER A 53 9.36 7.45 1.72
N LYS A 54 10.53 7.26 2.31
CA LYS A 54 11.81 7.76 1.74
C LYS A 54 12.21 7.01 0.46
N ASP A 55 11.72 5.78 0.28
CA ASP A 55 12.03 4.93 -0.87
C ASP A 55 11.15 5.23 -2.10
N HIS A 56 10.13 6.10 -1.97
CA HIS A 56 9.15 6.38 -3.03
C HIS A 56 9.06 7.88 -3.37
N THR A 57 10.07 8.66 -3.08
CA THR A 57 10.10 10.11 -3.35
C THR A 57 9.97 10.42 -4.84
N THR A 58 10.64 9.64 -5.70
CA THR A 58 10.55 9.77 -7.16
C THR A 58 9.14 9.43 -7.66
N LEU A 59 8.55 8.33 -7.17
CA LEU A 59 7.18 7.95 -7.50
C LEU A 59 6.17 9.04 -7.11
N VAL A 60 6.29 9.61 -5.91
CA VAL A 60 5.42 10.68 -5.43
C VAL A 60 5.56 11.94 -6.29
N ALA A 61 6.78 12.31 -6.69
CA ALA A 61 7.03 13.41 -7.61
C ALA A 61 6.38 13.14 -8.98
N ALA A 62 6.51 11.93 -9.51
CA ALA A 62 5.90 11.51 -10.76
C ALA A 62 4.36 11.57 -10.72
N VAL A 63 3.74 11.08 -9.64
CA VAL A 63 2.28 11.12 -9.45
C VAL A 63 1.77 12.56 -9.40
N LYS A 64 2.51 13.47 -8.75
CA LYS A 64 2.18 14.90 -8.73
C LYS A 64 2.32 15.54 -10.11
N ALA A 65 3.40 15.26 -10.82
CA ALA A 65 3.63 15.79 -12.18
C ALA A 65 2.59 15.32 -13.19
N ALA A 66 2.04 14.12 -13.00
CA ALA A 66 0.98 13.54 -13.84
C ALA A 66 -0.44 13.98 -13.42
N ASP A 67 -0.61 14.79 -12.35
CA ASP A 67 -1.91 15.15 -11.75
C ASP A 67 -2.76 13.94 -11.33
N LEU A 68 -2.14 12.84 -10.91
CA LEU A 68 -2.82 11.61 -10.50
C LEU A 68 -3.08 11.53 -8.98
N VAL A 69 -2.75 12.59 -8.22
CA VAL A 69 -2.92 12.62 -6.75
C VAL A 69 -4.39 12.39 -6.37
N ASP A 70 -5.32 13.10 -6.99
CA ASP A 70 -6.74 12.99 -6.69
C ASP A 70 -7.31 11.63 -7.13
N THR A 71 -6.87 11.12 -8.28
CA THR A 71 -7.25 9.80 -8.78
C THR A 71 -6.85 8.70 -7.79
N LEU A 72 -5.59 8.68 -7.35
CA LEU A 72 -5.07 7.67 -6.43
C LEU A 72 -5.48 7.91 -4.96
N SER A 73 -6.00 9.09 -4.63
CA SER A 73 -6.63 9.39 -3.33
C SER A 73 -8.11 9.04 -3.32
N GLY A 74 -8.70 8.76 -4.47
CA GLY A 74 -10.12 8.44 -4.65
C GLY A 74 -10.56 7.13 -3.97
N LYS A 75 -11.83 6.80 -4.14
CA LYS A 75 -12.47 5.70 -3.39
C LYS A 75 -11.90 4.31 -3.69
N GLY A 76 -11.22 4.09 -4.81
CA GLY A 76 -10.71 2.77 -5.19
C GLY A 76 -11.80 1.66 -5.24
N PRO A 77 -11.49 0.42 -4.96
CA PRO A 77 -10.17 -0.08 -4.56
C PRO A 77 -9.14 -0.15 -5.70
N PHE A 78 -7.88 0.06 -5.35
CA PHE A 78 -6.75 -0.04 -6.28
C PHE A 78 -5.68 -1.00 -5.76
N THR A 79 -5.00 -1.67 -6.67
CA THR A 79 -3.74 -2.36 -6.40
C THR A 79 -2.63 -1.60 -7.11
N VAL A 80 -1.67 -1.08 -6.37
CA VAL A 80 -0.56 -0.30 -6.91
C VAL A 80 0.74 -1.09 -6.76
N PHE A 81 1.42 -1.29 -7.88
CA PHE A 81 2.79 -1.82 -7.91
C PHE A 81 3.75 -0.64 -7.86
N ALA A 82 4.27 -0.34 -6.67
CA ALA A 82 5.04 0.87 -6.39
C ALA A 82 6.54 0.64 -6.58
N PRO A 83 7.17 1.17 -7.64
CA PRO A 83 8.61 1.09 -7.81
C PRO A 83 9.33 2.02 -6.83
N THR A 84 10.45 1.53 -6.27
CA THR A 84 11.31 2.30 -5.38
C THR A 84 12.15 3.33 -6.15
N ASN A 85 12.79 4.25 -5.44
CA ASN A 85 13.78 5.17 -6.03
C ASN A 85 14.88 4.38 -6.77
N ASP A 86 15.35 3.26 -6.18
CA ASP A 86 16.35 2.38 -6.80
C ASP A 86 15.81 1.72 -8.08
N ALA A 87 14.51 1.41 -8.14
CA ALA A 87 13.86 0.92 -9.36
C ALA A 87 13.92 1.97 -10.48
N PHE A 88 13.66 3.23 -10.16
CA PHE A 88 13.80 4.34 -11.13
C PHE A 88 15.24 4.58 -11.54
N ALA A 89 16.21 4.39 -10.64
CA ALA A 89 17.63 4.54 -10.93
C ALA A 89 18.17 3.48 -11.92
N LYS A 90 17.46 2.36 -12.10
CA LYS A 90 17.79 1.35 -13.12
C LYS A 90 17.42 1.77 -14.55
N LEU A 91 16.56 2.76 -14.71
CA LEU A 91 16.21 3.30 -16.03
C LEU A 91 17.45 4.01 -16.65
N PRO A 92 17.53 4.08 -17.97
CA PRO A 92 18.60 4.84 -18.63
C PRO A 92 18.71 6.27 -18.10
N ALA A 93 19.92 6.77 -17.99
CA ALA A 93 20.17 8.12 -17.50
C ALA A 93 19.35 9.17 -18.26
N GLY A 94 18.72 10.11 -17.55
CA GLY A 94 17.87 11.15 -18.13
C GLY A 94 16.43 10.73 -18.42
N THR A 95 16.10 9.43 -18.32
CA THR A 95 14.72 8.96 -18.59
C THR A 95 13.73 9.54 -17.59
N VAL A 96 14.06 9.53 -16.29
CA VAL A 96 13.18 10.04 -15.24
C VAL A 96 12.96 11.53 -15.40
N GLU A 97 14.04 12.30 -15.60
CA GLU A 97 13.98 13.74 -15.83
C GLU A 97 13.14 14.07 -17.07
N THR A 98 13.29 13.28 -18.12
CA THR A 98 12.51 13.44 -19.37
C THR A 98 11.04 13.17 -19.13
N LEU A 99 10.69 12.08 -18.44
CA LEU A 99 9.30 11.76 -18.12
C LEU A 99 8.63 12.79 -17.20
N LEU A 100 9.38 13.44 -16.33
CA LEU A 100 8.86 14.48 -15.42
C LEU A 100 8.62 15.83 -16.09
N LYS A 101 9.05 16.02 -17.33
CA LYS A 101 8.80 17.26 -18.06
C LYS A 101 7.33 17.40 -18.43
N PRO A 102 6.77 18.63 -18.39
CA PRO A 102 5.36 18.88 -18.71
C PRO A 102 4.93 18.36 -20.09
N GLU A 103 5.82 18.44 -21.08
CA GLU A 103 5.57 17.95 -22.45
C GLU A 103 5.38 16.43 -22.52
N ASN A 104 5.90 15.68 -21.55
CA ASN A 104 5.83 14.22 -21.46
C ASN A 104 4.77 13.71 -20.47
N LYS A 105 3.89 14.60 -19.99
CA LYS A 105 2.86 14.26 -18.99
C LYS A 105 1.98 13.09 -19.42
N THR A 106 1.62 13.01 -20.69
CA THR A 106 0.82 11.89 -21.23
C THR A 106 1.55 10.56 -21.08
N GLN A 107 2.82 10.51 -21.47
CA GLN A 107 3.65 9.31 -21.33
C GLN A 107 3.87 8.93 -19.86
N LEU A 108 4.11 9.91 -19.00
CA LEU A 108 4.22 9.69 -17.56
C LEU A 108 2.92 9.11 -16.98
N THR A 109 1.78 9.64 -17.40
CA THR A 109 0.45 9.13 -16.98
C THR A 109 0.26 7.68 -17.41
N GLN A 110 0.63 7.33 -18.65
CA GLN A 110 0.56 5.95 -19.14
C GLN A 110 1.43 5.02 -18.28
N VAL A 111 2.69 5.37 -18.03
CA VAL A 111 3.58 4.58 -17.18
C VAL A 111 3.00 4.41 -15.78
N LEU A 112 2.50 5.46 -15.15
CA LEU A 112 1.95 5.40 -13.81
C LEU A 112 0.64 4.59 -13.74
N THR A 113 -0.26 4.75 -14.70
CA THR A 113 -1.52 3.99 -14.75
C THR A 113 -1.30 2.53 -15.14
N TYR A 114 -0.20 2.22 -15.83
CA TYR A 114 0.25 0.85 -16.08
C TYR A 114 0.66 0.11 -14.79
N HIS A 115 1.10 0.83 -13.76
CA HIS A 115 1.40 0.27 -12.44
C HIS A 115 0.17 0.10 -11.54
N VAL A 116 -1.02 0.46 -12.00
CA VAL A 116 -2.25 0.41 -11.22
C VAL A 116 -3.22 -0.60 -11.81
N VAL A 117 -3.69 -1.53 -11.00
CA VAL A 117 -4.72 -2.49 -11.34
C VAL A 117 -5.99 -2.17 -10.56
N PRO A 118 -7.17 -2.12 -11.22
CA PRO A 118 -8.44 -1.95 -10.49
C PRO A 118 -8.70 -3.15 -9.60
N GLY A 119 -9.23 -2.87 -8.40
CA GLY A 119 -9.50 -3.90 -7.40
C GLY A 119 -8.42 -3.96 -6.30
N ARG A 120 -8.79 -4.58 -5.17
CA ARG A 120 -7.85 -4.88 -4.08
C ARG A 120 -7.39 -6.32 -4.23
N ILE A 121 -6.18 -6.52 -4.72
CA ILE A 121 -5.59 -7.83 -5.00
C ILE A 121 -4.41 -8.03 -4.06
N THR A 122 -4.55 -8.94 -3.10
CA THR A 122 -3.48 -9.26 -2.15
C THR A 122 -2.47 -10.24 -2.76
N ALA A 123 -1.34 -10.44 -2.11
CA ALA A 123 -0.36 -11.45 -2.54
C ALA A 123 -0.94 -12.88 -2.50
N SER A 124 -1.88 -13.14 -1.59
CA SER A 124 -2.61 -14.41 -1.55
C SER A 124 -3.49 -14.59 -2.78
N ASP A 125 -4.21 -13.52 -3.18
CA ASP A 125 -5.04 -13.53 -4.39
C ASP A 125 -4.18 -13.74 -5.63
N LEU A 126 -3.05 -13.03 -5.75
CA LEU A 126 -2.09 -13.21 -6.84
C LEU A 126 -1.59 -14.66 -6.91
N THR A 127 -1.19 -15.22 -5.77
CA THR A 127 -0.72 -16.62 -5.71
C THR A 127 -1.82 -17.60 -6.13
N ALA A 128 -3.06 -17.39 -5.67
CA ALA A 128 -4.19 -18.23 -6.05
C ALA A 128 -4.49 -18.14 -7.56
N MET A 129 -4.42 -16.93 -8.14
CA MET A 129 -4.60 -16.72 -9.58
C MET A 129 -3.48 -17.38 -10.39
N ILE A 130 -2.22 -17.26 -9.96
CA ILE A 130 -1.07 -17.88 -10.59
C ILE A 130 -1.22 -19.41 -10.59
N ASN A 131 -1.59 -20.00 -9.44
CA ASN A 131 -1.78 -21.44 -9.33
C ASN A 131 -2.94 -21.93 -10.22
N LYS A 132 -4.07 -21.20 -10.23
CA LYS A 132 -5.22 -21.50 -11.08
C LYS A 132 -4.89 -21.38 -12.57
N GLY A 133 -4.02 -20.44 -12.92
CA GLY A 133 -3.58 -20.21 -14.29
C GLY A 133 -2.40 -21.06 -14.75
N GLY A 134 -2.08 -22.15 -14.03
CA GLY A 134 -1.00 -23.07 -14.42
C GLY A 134 0.40 -22.46 -14.29
N GLY A 135 0.61 -21.55 -13.32
CA GLY A 135 1.88 -20.90 -13.06
C GLY A 135 1.97 -19.45 -13.54
N LYS A 136 0.92 -18.95 -14.19
CA LYS A 136 0.85 -17.56 -14.69
C LYS A 136 -0.53 -16.95 -14.44
N ALA A 137 -0.57 -15.68 -14.05
CA ALA A 137 -1.77 -14.87 -14.02
C ALA A 137 -1.59 -13.62 -14.89
N MET A 138 -2.69 -13.06 -15.39
CA MET A 138 -2.69 -11.79 -16.13
C MET A 138 -3.74 -10.87 -15.52
N LEU A 139 -3.38 -9.62 -15.32
CA LEU A 139 -4.27 -8.59 -14.79
C LEU A 139 -4.21 -7.34 -15.67
N LYS A 140 -5.39 -6.85 -16.04
CA LYS A 140 -5.53 -5.62 -16.81
C LYS A 140 -5.26 -4.42 -15.93
N THR A 141 -4.40 -3.53 -16.39
CA THR A 141 -4.07 -2.27 -15.71
C THR A 141 -5.10 -1.18 -16.02
N VAL A 142 -5.03 -0.08 -15.28
CA VAL A 142 -5.85 1.13 -15.54
C VAL A 142 -5.47 1.76 -16.89
N GLU A 143 -4.22 1.61 -17.30
CA GLU A 143 -3.75 2.05 -18.61
C GLU A 143 -4.41 1.28 -19.77
N GLY A 144 -4.70 -0.01 -19.57
CA GLY A 144 -5.43 -0.86 -20.53
C GLY A 144 -4.65 -2.07 -21.00
N GLU A 145 -3.33 -2.11 -20.85
CA GLU A 145 -2.51 -3.28 -21.13
C GLU A 145 -2.46 -4.23 -19.95
N ASP A 146 -1.99 -5.46 -20.16
CA ASP A 146 -1.94 -6.49 -19.12
C ASP A 146 -0.55 -6.60 -18.49
N LEU A 147 -0.52 -6.77 -17.17
CA LEU A 147 0.63 -7.27 -16.42
C LEU A 147 0.53 -8.78 -16.24
N SER A 148 1.64 -9.47 -16.40
CA SER A 148 1.75 -10.90 -16.17
C SER A 148 2.40 -11.18 -14.82
N PHE A 149 1.92 -12.18 -14.09
CA PHE A 149 2.41 -12.56 -12.77
C PHE A 149 2.77 -14.04 -12.73
N GLY A 150 3.82 -14.38 -11.98
CA GLY A 150 4.24 -15.74 -11.77
C GLY A 150 5.09 -15.89 -10.52
N MET A 151 5.36 -17.14 -10.15
CA MET A 151 6.26 -17.47 -9.04
C MET A 151 7.65 -17.78 -9.57
N LYS A 152 8.67 -17.14 -8.99
CA LYS A 152 10.09 -17.45 -9.28
C LYS A 152 10.88 -17.28 -7.98
N ASP A 153 11.72 -18.28 -7.65
CA ASP A 153 12.57 -18.29 -6.45
C ASP A 153 11.78 -18.01 -5.14
N GLY A 154 10.55 -18.55 -5.03
CA GLY A 154 9.69 -18.37 -3.86
C GLY A 154 9.08 -16.98 -3.72
N ALA A 155 9.27 -16.08 -4.69
CA ALA A 155 8.71 -14.75 -4.73
C ALA A 155 7.73 -14.57 -5.89
N ILE A 156 6.82 -13.59 -5.75
CA ILE A 156 5.96 -13.17 -6.85
C ILE A 156 6.75 -12.19 -7.71
N TRP A 157 6.76 -12.45 -9.00
CA TRP A 157 7.32 -11.58 -10.02
C TRP A 157 6.21 -11.08 -10.92
N VAL A 158 6.42 -9.89 -11.46
CA VAL A 158 5.54 -9.26 -12.44
C VAL A 158 6.35 -8.97 -13.71
N TRP A 159 5.78 -9.23 -14.86
CA TRP A 159 6.35 -8.96 -16.18
C TRP A 159 5.47 -7.96 -16.92
N ASP A 160 6.11 -7.02 -17.58
CA ASP A 160 5.45 -6.06 -18.45
C ASP A 160 5.29 -6.59 -19.88
N ALA A 161 4.72 -5.75 -20.74
CA ALA A 161 4.48 -6.09 -22.15
C ALA A 161 5.77 -6.25 -22.97
N LYS A 162 6.88 -5.63 -22.53
CA LYS A 162 8.19 -5.72 -23.17
C LYS A 162 8.99 -6.95 -22.73
N GLY A 163 8.50 -7.66 -21.71
CA GLY A 163 9.16 -8.82 -21.13
C GLY A 163 10.14 -8.50 -20.00
N ASP A 164 10.23 -7.22 -19.59
CA ASP A 164 10.98 -6.84 -18.42
C ASP A 164 10.26 -7.32 -17.16
N SER A 165 11.02 -7.56 -16.11
CA SER A 165 10.45 -8.15 -14.89
C SER A 165 10.83 -7.38 -13.63
N ALA A 166 9.89 -7.32 -12.71
CA ALA A 166 10.08 -6.76 -11.38
C ALA A 166 9.72 -7.79 -10.30
N LYS A 167 10.49 -7.82 -9.23
CA LYS A 167 10.20 -8.62 -8.05
C LYS A 167 9.36 -7.82 -7.06
N ILE A 168 8.31 -8.43 -6.50
CA ILE A 168 7.61 -7.87 -5.36
C ILE A 168 8.47 -8.07 -4.11
N THR A 169 9.00 -6.98 -3.57
CA THR A 169 9.90 -6.97 -2.41
C THR A 169 9.15 -6.82 -1.10
N ILE A 170 8.11 -5.97 -1.07
CA ILE A 170 7.20 -5.84 0.08
C ILE A 170 5.78 -6.01 -0.44
N LYS A 171 5.05 -6.95 0.14
CA LYS A 171 3.69 -7.29 -0.26
C LYS A 171 2.66 -6.86 0.79
N ASN A 172 1.41 -6.67 0.35
CA ASN A 172 0.27 -6.44 1.25
C ASN A 172 0.40 -5.21 2.14
N VAL A 173 0.90 -4.10 1.60
CA VAL A 173 0.84 -2.80 2.29
C VAL A 173 -0.59 -2.27 2.15
N LEU A 174 -1.43 -2.59 3.14
CA LEU A 174 -2.86 -2.27 3.10
C LEU A 174 -3.10 -0.78 3.26
N GLN A 175 -4.07 -0.28 2.48
CA GLN A 175 -4.50 1.12 2.46
C GLN A 175 -6.02 1.19 2.60
N SER A 176 -6.57 2.33 3.02
CA SER A 176 -8.04 2.50 3.10
C SER A 176 -8.72 2.34 1.73
N ASN A 177 -8.05 2.76 0.66
CA ASN A 177 -8.56 2.69 -0.71
C ASN A 177 -7.84 1.69 -1.61
N GLY A 178 -7.07 0.74 -1.06
CA GLY A 178 -6.41 -0.28 -1.88
C GLY A 178 -5.33 -1.08 -1.17
N VAL A 179 -4.37 -1.54 -1.95
CA VAL A 179 -3.17 -2.23 -1.48
C VAL A 179 -1.97 -1.83 -2.34
N ILE A 180 -0.81 -1.70 -1.72
CA ILE A 180 0.45 -1.46 -2.41
C ILE A 180 1.31 -2.72 -2.35
N HIS A 181 1.94 -3.06 -3.45
CA HIS A 181 3.04 -4.01 -3.55
C HIS A 181 4.27 -3.26 -4.04
N VAL A 182 5.34 -3.25 -3.25
CA VAL A 182 6.59 -2.58 -3.61
C VAL A 182 7.37 -3.47 -4.57
N ILE A 183 7.85 -2.88 -5.65
CA ILE A 183 8.62 -3.55 -6.69
C ILE A 183 10.00 -2.91 -6.90
N ASP A 184 10.95 -3.71 -7.35
CA ASP A 184 12.36 -3.33 -7.50
C ASP A 184 12.74 -2.85 -8.90
N THR A 185 11.79 -2.79 -9.83
CA THR A 185 12.00 -2.38 -11.22
C THR A 185 10.76 -1.65 -11.73
N VAL A 186 10.92 -0.60 -12.53
CA VAL A 186 9.82 0.12 -13.18
C VAL A 186 9.33 -0.72 -14.36
N LEU A 187 8.02 -0.86 -14.48
CA LEU A 187 7.36 -1.56 -15.60
C LEU A 187 6.97 -0.54 -16.67
N LEU A 188 7.15 -0.92 -17.91
CA LEU A 188 6.89 -0.04 -19.05
C LEU A 188 5.81 -0.65 -19.96
N PRO A 189 4.79 0.14 -20.37
CA PRO A 189 3.86 -0.27 -21.39
C PRO A 189 4.57 -0.42 -22.74
N SER A 190 3.92 -1.09 -23.72
CA SER A 190 4.46 -1.34 -25.06
C SER A 190 4.76 -0.08 -25.87
#